data_7fbaa3b3264656780a9322d1832d97cf
#
_entry.id   7fbaa3b3264656780a9322d1832d97cf
#
_cell.length_a   1.000
_cell.length_b   1.000
_cell.length_c   1.000
_cell.angle_alpha   90.00
_cell.angle_beta   90.00
_cell.angle_gamma   90.00
#
_symmetry.space_group_name_H-M   'P 1'
#
loop_
_entity.id
_entity.type
_entity.pdbx_description
1 polymer ?
#
loop_
_entity_poly.entity_id
_entity_poly.type
_entity_poly.pdbx_seq_one_letter_code
_entity_poly.pdbx_strand_id
1 'polypeptide(L)'
;MQRRLSKSLHRICEGKDDGFNALLKDYFGIDSIKAQLIMVTHSPNILARGYKNIVRFGQGENSPKVICGRDIDLSDKVEKHLMLNFESIREAFFARSVLAFEGQTESGAIPVFARNLGMDLDDYGVVPIRAGGKKNVKPLCELLGKFEIPNYSIVDRDEDELQETSEDHITTTERDFEGEVVDSFFASDNQGAFIALLESIDPFQRATCIKGNSKALKSACAVYGVSLRDPEYDFRGSEFDGLFADTPKSRALMYAWLSSNKGVVSGVALAEALGANGVPTCYKSIIRKAVGLEC
;
A
#
# COMPACT_ATOMS: atom_id res chain seq x y z
N MET A 1 1.32 5.97 24.68
CA MET A 1 0.81 6.98 25.64
C MET A 1 -0.47 7.66 25.14
N GLN A 2 -0.49 8.29 23.96
CA GLN A 2 -1.63 9.06 23.41
C GLN A 2 -2.94 8.27 23.31
N ARG A 3 -2.93 7.01 22.87
CA ARG A 3 -4.13 6.15 22.82
C ARG A 3 -4.74 5.87 24.20
N ARG A 4 -3.92 5.78 25.25
CA ARG A 4 -4.40 5.60 26.63
C ARG A 4 -5.10 6.86 27.11
N LEU A 5 -4.50 8.02 26.88
CA LEU A 5 -5.08 9.32 27.24
C LEU A 5 -6.44 9.50 26.57
N SER A 6 -6.55 9.30 25.27
CA SER A 6 -7.83 9.39 24.53
C SER A 6 -8.90 8.44 25.10
N LYS A 7 -8.53 7.19 25.43
CA LYS A 7 -9.46 6.24 26.04
C LYS A 7 -9.92 6.68 27.44
N SER A 8 -9.00 7.18 28.26
CA SER A 8 -9.36 7.67 29.61
C SER A 8 -10.28 8.87 29.53
N LEU A 9 -10.00 9.84 28.66
CA LEU A 9 -10.86 11.00 28.45
C LEU A 9 -12.27 10.61 27.97
N HIS A 10 -12.38 9.64 27.06
CA HIS A 10 -13.67 9.10 26.62
C HIS A 10 -14.45 8.49 27.79
N ARG A 11 -13.81 7.65 28.62
CA ARG A 11 -14.45 7.02 29.77
C ARG A 11 -14.93 8.06 30.78
N ILE A 12 -14.13 9.10 31.05
CA ILE A 12 -14.51 10.23 31.91
C ILE A 12 -15.75 10.93 31.37
N CYS A 13 -15.74 11.30 30.08
CA CYS A 13 -16.85 11.99 29.44
C CYS A 13 -18.13 11.16 29.35
N GLU A 14 -18.00 9.81 29.32
CA GLU A 14 -19.14 8.90 29.36
C GLU A 14 -19.61 8.57 30.78
N GLY A 15 -18.94 9.08 31.82
CA GLY A 15 -19.22 8.76 33.22
C GLY A 15 -18.85 7.33 33.59
N LYS A 16 -17.93 6.68 32.87
CA LYS A 16 -17.55 5.29 33.02
C LYS A 16 -16.16 5.10 33.66
N ASP A 17 -15.56 6.14 34.18
CA ASP A 17 -14.28 6.07 34.87
C ASP A 17 -14.48 6.07 36.38
N ASP A 18 -14.39 4.89 36.99
CA ASP A 18 -14.69 4.68 38.41
C ASP A 18 -13.81 5.53 39.35
N GLY A 19 -12.50 5.66 38.99
CA GLY A 19 -11.56 6.47 39.77
C GLY A 19 -11.92 7.97 39.73
N PHE A 20 -12.26 8.47 38.55
CA PHE A 20 -12.68 9.86 38.42
C PHE A 20 -14.06 10.12 39.07
N ASN A 21 -15.00 9.19 38.95
CA ASN A 21 -16.31 9.27 39.58
C ASN A 21 -16.20 9.26 41.13
N ALA A 22 -15.29 8.46 41.68
CA ALA A 22 -15.03 8.48 43.13
C ALA A 22 -14.53 9.85 43.62
N LEU A 23 -13.55 10.45 42.87
CA LEU A 23 -13.09 11.82 43.19
C LEU A 23 -14.21 12.85 43.08
N LEU A 24 -15.07 12.77 42.05
CA LEU A 24 -16.22 13.66 41.91
C LEU A 24 -17.18 13.54 43.09
N LYS A 25 -17.43 12.33 43.53
CA LYS A 25 -18.32 12.08 44.69
C LYS A 25 -17.74 12.60 45.99
N ASP A 26 -16.45 12.33 46.22
CA ASP A 26 -15.77 12.73 47.47
C ASP A 26 -15.61 14.25 47.60
N TYR A 27 -15.31 14.97 46.49
CA TYR A 27 -15.04 16.40 46.55
C TYR A 27 -16.24 17.28 46.22
N PHE A 28 -17.18 16.80 45.40
CA PHE A 28 -18.26 17.61 44.86
C PHE A 28 -19.64 17.03 45.09
N GLY A 29 -19.76 15.82 45.65
CA GLY A 29 -21.05 15.15 45.85
C GLY A 29 -21.75 14.74 44.56
N ILE A 30 -21.00 14.62 43.45
CA ILE A 30 -21.51 14.28 42.11
C ILE A 30 -21.13 12.84 41.77
N ASP A 31 -22.12 12.00 41.44
CA ASP A 31 -21.86 10.58 41.15
C ASP A 31 -21.15 10.35 39.81
N SER A 32 -21.45 11.12 38.78
CA SER A 32 -20.77 11.06 37.48
C SER A 32 -21.08 12.30 36.63
N ILE A 33 -20.26 12.58 35.64
CA ILE A 33 -20.54 13.60 34.63
C ILE A 33 -20.71 12.93 33.25
N LYS A 34 -21.53 13.55 32.40
CA LYS A 34 -21.60 13.27 30.99
C LYS A 34 -21.23 14.52 30.22
N ALA A 35 -20.24 14.42 29.34
CA ALA A 35 -19.73 15.55 28.59
C ALA A 35 -19.42 15.16 27.15
N GLN A 36 -19.42 16.16 26.28
CA GLN A 36 -18.92 15.99 24.92
C GLN A 36 -17.40 16.20 24.89
N LEU A 37 -16.70 15.33 24.22
CA LEU A 37 -15.25 15.44 24.01
C LEU A 37 -14.96 15.90 22.58
N ILE A 38 -14.32 17.06 22.44
CA ILE A 38 -13.81 17.57 21.18
C ILE A 38 -12.28 17.59 21.30
N MET A 39 -11.60 16.91 20.37
CA MET A 39 -10.14 16.83 20.33
C MET A 39 -9.63 17.42 19.02
N VAL A 40 -8.73 18.40 19.11
CA VAL A 40 -7.95 18.91 17.98
C VAL A 40 -6.58 18.27 18.02
N THR A 41 -6.15 17.66 16.93
CA THR A 41 -4.92 16.89 16.91
C THR A 41 -4.32 16.81 15.50
N HIS A 42 -2.99 16.70 15.45
CA HIS A 42 -2.24 16.29 14.26
C HIS A 42 -1.73 14.83 14.38
N SER A 43 -2.17 14.10 15.41
CA SER A 43 -1.71 12.73 15.65
C SER A 43 -2.72 11.69 15.15
N PRO A 44 -2.34 10.82 14.22
CA PRO A 44 -3.18 9.70 13.77
C PRO A 44 -3.63 8.79 14.92
N ASN A 45 -2.83 8.72 15.99
CA ASN A 45 -3.09 7.86 17.15
C ASN A 45 -4.27 8.32 18.01
N ILE A 46 -4.67 9.57 17.89
CA ILE A 46 -5.78 10.16 18.67
C ILE A 46 -7.10 10.10 17.90
N LEU A 47 -7.07 9.99 16.57
CA LEU A 47 -8.28 9.93 15.76
C LEU A 47 -9.26 8.88 16.28
N ALA A 48 -10.51 9.32 16.45
CA ALA A 48 -11.62 8.47 16.86
C ALA A 48 -11.82 7.34 15.84
N ARG A 49 -12.27 6.19 16.32
CA ARG A 49 -12.64 5.09 15.42
C ARG A 49 -13.89 5.48 14.63
N GLY A 50 -13.78 5.43 13.33
CA GLY A 50 -14.86 5.75 12.41
C GLY A 50 -14.79 7.18 11.87
N TYR A 51 -14.87 7.29 10.56
CA TYR A 51 -14.73 8.55 9.83
C TYR A 51 -15.85 9.57 10.15
N LYS A 52 -17.03 9.10 10.54
CA LYS A 52 -18.19 9.98 10.88
C LYS A 52 -17.91 10.92 12.06
N ASN A 53 -16.91 10.61 12.88
CA ASN A 53 -16.51 11.46 14.02
C ASN A 53 -15.33 12.39 13.69
N ILE A 54 -14.91 12.44 12.45
CA ILE A 54 -13.78 13.26 12.00
C ILE A 54 -14.32 14.54 11.38
N VAL A 55 -13.77 15.66 11.80
CA VAL A 55 -13.92 16.95 11.11
C VAL A 55 -12.54 17.35 10.60
N ARG A 56 -12.39 17.41 9.29
CA ARG A 56 -11.14 17.81 8.64
C ARG A 56 -11.19 19.29 8.27
N PHE A 57 -10.13 20.00 8.63
CA PHE A 57 -9.87 21.35 8.16
C PHE A 57 -8.83 21.27 7.03
N GLY A 58 -9.23 21.67 5.84
CA GLY A 58 -8.38 21.72 4.65
C GLY A 58 -8.07 23.17 4.25
N GLN A 59 -7.12 23.31 3.34
CA GLN A 59 -6.87 24.60 2.67
C GLN A 59 -7.94 24.81 1.61
N GLY A 60 -8.62 25.96 1.64
CA GLY A 60 -9.46 26.47 0.55
C GLY A 60 -8.83 27.75 -0.02
N GLU A 61 -9.27 28.18 -1.19
CA GLU A 61 -8.70 29.33 -1.90
C GLU A 61 -8.71 30.63 -1.08
N ASN A 62 -9.79 30.90 -0.32
CA ASN A 62 -9.97 32.15 0.42
C ASN A 62 -10.27 31.94 1.92
N SER A 63 -10.51 30.72 2.35
CA SER A 63 -10.85 30.41 3.74
C SER A 63 -10.59 28.92 4.02
N PRO A 64 -10.36 28.53 5.29
CA PRO A 64 -10.29 27.13 5.64
C PRO A 64 -11.54 26.39 5.22
N LYS A 65 -11.39 25.27 4.56
CA LYS A 65 -12.49 24.38 4.20
C LYS A 65 -12.72 23.36 5.30
N VAL A 66 -13.97 23.18 5.70
CA VAL A 66 -14.34 22.26 6.77
C VAL A 66 -15.15 21.11 6.17
N ILE A 67 -14.69 19.89 6.38
CA ILE A 67 -15.36 18.68 5.90
C ILE A 67 -15.70 17.83 7.10
N CYS A 68 -16.99 17.56 7.27
CA CYS A 68 -17.51 16.77 8.38
C CYS A 68 -17.79 15.33 7.90
N GLY A 69 -17.15 14.36 8.52
CA GLY A 69 -17.36 12.96 8.18
C GLY A 69 -18.79 12.46 8.40
N ARG A 70 -19.56 13.14 9.25
CA ARG A 70 -20.98 12.83 9.45
C ARG A 70 -21.82 13.10 8.20
N ASP A 71 -21.42 14.08 7.40
CA ASP A 71 -22.14 14.49 6.20
C ASP A 71 -21.73 13.65 4.96
N ILE A 72 -20.77 12.74 5.15
CA ILE A 72 -20.31 11.81 4.12
C ILE A 72 -21.18 10.55 4.19
N ASP A 73 -21.82 10.24 3.08
CA ASP A 73 -22.58 8.99 2.89
C ASP A 73 -21.78 8.02 2.03
N LEU A 74 -21.58 6.82 2.55
CA LEU A 74 -20.89 5.70 1.91
C LEU A 74 -21.81 4.48 1.91
N SER A 75 -21.69 3.62 0.91
CA SER A 75 -22.43 2.37 0.93
C SER A 75 -22.00 1.49 2.12
N ASP A 76 -22.93 0.70 2.67
CA ASP A 76 -22.69 -0.18 3.83
C ASP A 76 -21.46 -1.09 3.65
N LYS A 77 -21.24 -1.55 2.42
CA LYS A 77 -20.06 -2.39 2.09
C LYS A 77 -18.75 -1.64 2.25
N VAL A 78 -18.69 -0.40 1.76
CA VAL A 78 -17.52 0.48 1.87
C VAL A 78 -17.30 0.86 3.32
N GLU A 79 -18.36 1.25 4.03
CA GLU A 79 -18.28 1.63 5.45
C GLU A 79 -17.74 0.48 6.30
N LYS A 80 -18.27 -0.74 6.13
CA LYS A 80 -17.78 -1.93 6.85
C LYS A 80 -16.31 -2.22 6.56
N HIS A 81 -15.89 -2.12 5.30
CA HIS A 81 -14.50 -2.33 4.91
C HIS A 81 -13.58 -1.30 5.56
N LEU A 82 -13.97 -0.02 5.52
CA LEU A 82 -13.22 1.06 6.15
C LEU A 82 -13.12 0.92 7.67
N MET A 83 -14.19 0.51 8.33
CA MET A 83 -14.17 0.25 9.77
C MET A 83 -13.15 -0.81 10.16
N LEU A 84 -13.02 -1.88 9.37
CA LEU A 84 -12.06 -2.95 9.62
C LEU A 84 -10.61 -2.49 9.42
N ASN A 85 -10.36 -1.59 8.49
CA ASN A 85 -9.02 -1.14 8.10
C ASN A 85 -8.69 0.28 8.57
N PHE A 86 -9.55 0.91 9.37
CA PHE A 86 -9.40 2.31 9.77
C PHE A 86 -8.06 2.63 10.44
N GLU A 87 -7.48 1.67 11.15
CA GLU A 87 -6.18 1.85 11.78
C GLU A 87 -5.04 2.09 10.78
N SER A 88 -5.12 1.46 9.61
CA SER A 88 -4.14 1.62 8.52
C SER A 88 -4.33 2.93 7.73
N ILE A 89 -5.57 3.48 7.75
CA ILE A 89 -5.93 4.65 6.94
C ILE A 89 -5.81 5.96 7.73
N ARG A 90 -5.62 5.92 9.05
CA ARG A 90 -5.61 7.13 9.89
C ARG A 90 -4.59 8.17 9.48
N GLU A 91 -3.42 7.74 9.00
CA GLU A 91 -2.37 8.64 8.55
C GLU A 91 -2.77 9.45 7.33
N ALA A 92 -3.63 8.87 6.48
CA ALA A 92 -4.15 9.54 5.29
C ALA A 92 -4.86 10.86 5.58
N PHE A 93 -5.52 10.97 6.74
CA PHE A 93 -6.23 12.21 7.11
C PHE A 93 -5.30 13.40 7.37
N PHE A 94 -4.02 13.15 7.55
CA PHE A 94 -2.99 14.17 7.76
C PHE A 94 -2.04 14.28 6.57
N ALA A 95 -2.19 13.43 5.56
CA ALA A 95 -1.38 13.43 4.37
C ALA A 95 -1.67 14.66 3.49
N ARG A 96 -0.66 15.10 2.77
CA ARG A 96 -0.81 16.05 1.67
C ARG A 96 -1.44 15.36 0.46
N SER A 97 -1.04 14.12 0.21
CA SER A 97 -1.66 13.23 -0.77
C SER A 97 -1.48 11.77 -0.34
N VAL A 98 -2.24 10.87 -0.95
CA VAL A 98 -2.19 9.43 -0.67
C VAL A 98 -1.91 8.68 -1.96
N LEU A 99 -1.02 7.70 -1.89
CA LEU A 99 -0.81 6.71 -2.94
C LEU A 99 -1.32 5.35 -2.48
N ALA A 100 -2.45 4.92 -3.05
CA ALA A 100 -3.10 3.65 -2.72
C ALA A 100 -2.68 2.53 -3.69
N PHE A 101 -2.46 1.32 -3.17
CA PHE A 101 -2.06 0.14 -3.95
C PHE A 101 -2.56 -1.14 -3.27
N GLU A 102 -2.40 -2.29 -3.96
CA GLU A 102 -3.06 -3.51 -3.52
C GLU A 102 -2.30 -4.31 -2.46
N GLY A 103 -1.01 -4.57 -2.69
CA GLY A 103 -0.31 -5.71 -2.11
C GLY A 103 0.80 -5.37 -1.12
N GLN A 104 1.38 -6.45 -0.57
CA GLN A 104 2.48 -6.34 0.40
C GLN A 104 3.82 -6.04 -0.27
N THR A 105 4.04 -6.56 -1.47
CA THR A 105 5.28 -6.37 -2.22
C THR A 105 5.43 -4.91 -2.59
N GLU A 106 4.35 -4.28 -3.06
CA GLU A 106 4.28 -2.86 -3.35
C GLU A 106 4.52 -1.99 -2.11
N SER A 107 4.05 -2.43 -0.92
CA SER A 107 4.33 -1.71 0.34
C SER A 107 5.83 -1.56 0.62
N GLY A 108 6.63 -2.55 0.22
CA GLY A 108 8.09 -2.48 0.31
C GLY A 108 8.72 -1.71 -0.85
N ALA A 109 8.23 -1.93 -2.07
CA ALA A 109 8.84 -1.42 -3.29
C ALA A 109 8.60 0.08 -3.51
N ILE A 110 7.38 0.58 -3.32
CA ILE A 110 7.00 1.97 -3.65
C ILE A 110 7.86 3.01 -2.92
N PRO A 111 8.09 2.93 -1.60
CA PRO A 111 8.97 3.89 -0.94
C PRO A 111 10.42 3.86 -1.46
N VAL A 112 10.90 2.68 -1.86
CA VAL A 112 12.25 2.54 -2.43
C VAL A 112 12.28 3.08 -3.86
N PHE A 113 11.28 2.79 -4.68
CA PHE A 113 11.15 3.37 -6.02
C PHE A 113 11.16 4.90 -5.95
N ALA A 114 10.40 5.49 -5.03
CA ALA A 114 10.38 6.93 -4.83
C ALA A 114 11.77 7.47 -4.48
N ARG A 115 12.49 6.87 -3.52
CA ARG A 115 13.86 7.26 -3.18
C ARG A 115 14.83 7.11 -4.37
N ASN A 116 14.72 6.02 -5.13
CA ASN A 116 15.52 5.80 -6.33
C ASN A 116 15.30 6.89 -7.39
N LEU A 117 14.10 7.47 -7.43
CA LEU A 117 13.76 8.61 -8.30
C LEU A 117 14.14 9.97 -7.70
N GLY A 118 14.75 10.01 -6.52
CA GLY A 118 15.08 11.24 -5.80
C GLY A 118 13.87 11.93 -5.17
N MET A 119 12.79 11.18 -4.90
CA MET A 119 11.51 11.68 -4.38
C MET A 119 11.14 10.92 -3.12
N ASP A 120 11.73 11.29 -1.96
CA ASP A 120 11.31 10.68 -0.70
C ASP A 120 9.87 11.08 -0.40
N LEU A 121 8.99 10.08 -0.22
CA LEU A 121 7.54 10.32 -0.02
C LEU A 121 7.26 11.14 1.23
N ASP A 122 8.07 10.97 2.29
CA ASP A 122 7.92 11.71 3.54
C ASP A 122 8.18 13.20 3.35
N ASP A 123 9.19 13.57 2.53
CA ASP A 123 9.52 14.96 2.22
C ASP A 123 8.38 15.68 1.49
N TYR A 124 7.58 14.93 0.74
CA TYR A 124 6.43 15.45 -0.01
C TYR A 124 5.10 15.31 0.75
N GLY A 125 5.11 14.69 1.93
CA GLY A 125 3.91 14.43 2.72
C GLY A 125 2.94 13.43 2.04
N VAL A 126 3.48 12.53 1.23
CA VAL A 126 2.74 11.46 0.57
C VAL A 126 2.69 10.23 1.47
N VAL A 127 1.50 9.73 1.75
CA VAL A 127 1.31 8.52 2.54
C VAL A 127 0.98 7.34 1.62
N PRO A 128 1.87 6.34 1.51
CA PRO A 128 1.57 5.11 0.78
C PRO A 128 0.67 4.20 1.60
N ILE A 129 -0.47 3.79 1.03
CA ILE A 129 -1.46 2.95 1.74
C ILE A 129 -1.77 1.68 0.97
N ARG A 130 -1.52 0.56 1.62
CA ARG A 130 -1.96 -0.74 1.14
C ARG A 130 -3.45 -0.94 1.42
N ALA A 131 -4.25 -1.13 0.39
CA ALA A 131 -5.67 -1.38 0.52
C ALA A 131 -6.02 -2.83 0.92
N GLY A 132 -5.08 -3.76 0.79
CA GLY A 132 -5.29 -5.17 1.11
C GLY A 132 -6.12 -5.92 0.06
N GLY A 133 -5.94 -5.56 -1.21
CA GLY A 133 -6.52 -6.16 -2.39
C GLY A 133 -7.28 -5.17 -3.28
N LYS A 134 -7.33 -5.47 -4.57
CA LYS A 134 -7.89 -4.63 -5.64
C LYS A 134 -9.27 -4.03 -5.30
N LYS A 135 -10.18 -4.88 -4.82
CA LYS A 135 -11.56 -4.47 -4.51
C LYS A 135 -11.68 -3.42 -3.40
N ASN A 136 -10.59 -3.17 -2.69
CA ASN A 136 -10.54 -2.25 -1.56
C ASN A 136 -9.94 -0.88 -1.93
N VAL A 137 -9.25 -0.79 -3.07
CA VAL A 137 -8.61 0.45 -3.51
C VAL A 137 -9.66 1.52 -3.84
N LYS A 138 -10.63 1.20 -4.69
CA LYS A 138 -11.70 2.13 -5.08
C LYS A 138 -12.48 2.68 -3.87
N PRO A 139 -12.95 1.85 -2.90
CA PRO A 139 -13.58 2.35 -1.68
C PRO A 139 -12.70 3.29 -0.84
N LEU A 140 -11.41 2.98 -0.76
CA LEU A 140 -10.46 3.85 -0.07
C LEU A 140 -10.34 5.21 -0.76
N CYS A 141 -10.13 5.21 -2.07
CA CYS A 141 -10.03 6.44 -2.87
C CYS A 141 -11.32 7.27 -2.81
N GLU A 142 -12.49 6.61 -2.83
CA GLU A 142 -13.79 7.28 -2.66
C GLU A 142 -13.88 8.01 -1.32
N LEU A 143 -13.51 7.36 -0.22
CA LEU A 143 -13.49 8.00 1.10
C LEU A 143 -12.55 9.21 1.12
N LEU A 144 -11.32 9.03 0.63
CA LEU A 144 -10.32 10.10 0.61
C LEU A 144 -10.81 11.29 -0.22
N GLY A 145 -11.41 11.03 -1.38
CA GLY A 145 -12.01 12.06 -2.24
C GLY A 145 -13.14 12.81 -1.55
N LYS A 146 -13.99 12.13 -0.77
CA LYS A 146 -15.06 12.77 0.03
C LYS A 146 -14.50 13.69 1.11
N PHE A 147 -13.32 13.39 1.64
CA PHE A 147 -12.58 14.27 2.55
C PHE A 147 -11.67 15.27 1.82
N GLU A 148 -11.74 15.31 0.49
CA GLU A 148 -10.90 16.16 -0.36
C GLU A 148 -9.40 15.99 -0.07
N ILE A 149 -9.01 14.76 0.16
CA ILE A 149 -7.60 14.38 0.26
C ILE A 149 -7.17 13.95 -1.14
N PRO A 150 -6.19 14.64 -1.76
CA PRO A 150 -5.64 14.21 -3.04
C PRO A 150 -5.19 12.76 -2.94
N ASN A 151 -5.65 11.94 -3.86
CA ASN A 151 -5.34 10.52 -3.80
C ASN A 151 -5.14 9.94 -5.20
N TYR A 152 -4.15 9.09 -5.28
CA TYR A 152 -3.69 8.42 -6.48
C TYR A 152 -3.71 6.92 -6.23
N SER A 153 -3.93 6.12 -7.25
CA SER A 153 -3.87 4.68 -7.08
C SER A 153 -3.30 3.94 -8.27
N ILE A 154 -2.66 2.82 -7.97
CA ILE A 154 -2.24 1.83 -8.95
C ILE A 154 -2.77 0.46 -8.54
N VAL A 155 -3.34 -0.27 -9.50
CA VAL A 155 -3.90 -1.61 -9.31
C VAL A 155 -3.46 -2.53 -10.44
N ASP A 156 -3.42 -3.83 -10.17
CA ASP A 156 -3.09 -4.82 -11.17
C ASP A 156 -4.13 -4.84 -12.31
N ARG A 157 -3.67 -4.99 -13.54
CA ARG A 157 -4.51 -4.91 -14.73
C ARG A 157 -5.53 -6.04 -14.83
N ASP A 158 -5.22 -7.25 -14.37
CA ASP A 158 -6.04 -8.47 -14.51
C ASP A 158 -6.74 -8.65 -15.87
N GLU A 159 -6.91 -9.88 -16.34
CA GLU A 159 -7.39 -10.14 -17.72
C GLU A 159 -8.89 -9.83 -17.96
N ASP A 160 -9.71 -9.70 -16.90
CA ASP A 160 -11.18 -9.79 -17.03
C ASP A 160 -11.97 -8.51 -16.74
N GLU A 161 -11.35 -7.39 -16.39
CA GLU A 161 -12.11 -6.18 -16.08
C GLU A 161 -11.57 -4.95 -16.83
N LEU A 162 -12.38 -4.40 -17.73
CA LEU A 162 -12.25 -3.01 -18.19
C LEU A 162 -12.44 -2.10 -16.97
N GLN A 163 -11.34 -1.74 -16.30
CA GLN A 163 -11.40 -0.75 -15.24
C GLN A 163 -11.45 0.64 -15.85
N GLU A 164 -12.34 1.46 -15.32
CA GLU A 164 -12.28 2.90 -15.57
C GLU A 164 -10.97 3.43 -14.99
N THR A 165 -10.00 3.63 -15.84
CA THR A 165 -8.75 4.32 -15.51
C THR A 165 -8.96 5.81 -15.68
N SER A 166 -8.41 6.60 -14.79
CA SER A 166 -8.30 8.04 -14.91
C SER A 166 -6.82 8.42 -14.81
N GLU A 167 -6.53 9.70 -15.00
CA GLU A 167 -5.14 10.15 -14.83
C GLU A 167 -4.57 9.88 -13.43
N ASP A 168 -5.42 9.90 -12.40
CA ASP A 168 -5.02 9.72 -11.00
C ASP A 168 -5.14 8.26 -10.51
N HIS A 169 -5.88 7.43 -11.25
CA HIS A 169 -6.15 6.04 -10.91
C HIS A 169 -5.81 5.15 -12.09
N ILE A 170 -4.63 4.53 -12.04
CA ILE A 170 -4.07 3.77 -13.16
C ILE A 170 -4.04 2.26 -12.87
N THR A 171 -3.89 1.49 -13.93
CA THR A 171 -3.53 0.07 -13.85
C THR A 171 -2.09 -0.14 -14.25
N THR A 172 -1.51 -1.27 -13.84
CA THR A 172 -0.22 -1.74 -14.35
C THR A 172 -0.30 -1.91 -15.89
N THR A 173 0.83 -1.75 -16.57
CA THR A 173 0.95 -1.97 -18.03
C THR A 173 0.95 -3.47 -18.31
N GLU A 174 1.75 -4.20 -17.54
CA GLU A 174 1.76 -5.64 -17.50
C GLU A 174 0.56 -6.17 -16.69
N ARG A 175 0.41 -7.48 -16.60
CA ARG A 175 -0.69 -8.12 -15.89
C ARG A 175 -0.80 -7.70 -14.42
N ASP A 176 0.33 -7.61 -13.74
CA ASP A 176 0.44 -7.34 -12.31
C ASP A 176 1.82 -6.74 -11.95
N PHE A 177 2.03 -6.46 -10.67
CA PHE A 177 3.30 -5.92 -10.17
C PHE A 177 4.49 -6.79 -10.56
N GLU A 178 4.38 -8.11 -10.44
CA GLU A 178 5.47 -9.03 -10.78
C GLU A 178 5.83 -8.99 -12.27
N GLY A 179 4.84 -8.84 -13.14
CA GLY A 179 5.03 -8.63 -14.59
C GLY A 179 5.81 -7.35 -14.88
N GLU A 180 5.43 -6.23 -14.27
CA GLU A 180 6.14 -4.95 -14.39
C GLU A 180 7.62 -5.06 -13.97
N VAL A 181 7.87 -5.78 -12.88
CA VAL A 181 9.23 -5.99 -12.38
C VAL A 181 10.05 -6.84 -13.34
N VAL A 182 9.49 -7.92 -13.86
CA VAL A 182 10.15 -8.79 -14.86
C VAL A 182 10.49 -7.98 -16.11
N ASP A 183 9.54 -7.21 -16.62
CA ASP A 183 9.77 -6.36 -17.79
C ASP A 183 10.88 -5.34 -17.53
N SER A 184 10.87 -4.71 -16.38
CA SER A 184 11.88 -3.73 -16.00
C SER A 184 13.28 -4.33 -15.82
N PHE A 185 13.43 -5.55 -15.32
CA PHE A 185 14.71 -6.23 -15.24
C PHE A 185 15.32 -6.44 -16.62
N PHE A 186 14.52 -6.84 -17.62
CA PHE A 186 15.00 -7.06 -18.98
C PHE A 186 15.20 -5.74 -19.76
N ALA A 187 14.34 -4.75 -19.55
CA ALA A 187 14.46 -3.45 -20.21
C ALA A 187 15.65 -2.63 -19.72
N SER A 188 16.03 -2.76 -18.46
CA SER A 188 17.14 -2.01 -17.85
C SER A 188 18.51 -2.67 -17.97
N ASP A 189 18.60 -3.81 -18.66
CA ASP A 189 19.82 -4.65 -18.74
C ASP A 189 20.41 -5.00 -17.36
N ASN A 190 19.52 -5.18 -16.38
CA ASN A 190 19.85 -5.36 -14.97
C ASN A 190 19.61 -6.79 -14.47
N GLN A 191 19.64 -7.78 -15.38
CA GLN A 191 19.37 -9.18 -15.02
C GLN A 191 20.37 -9.72 -13.99
N GLY A 192 21.62 -9.23 -14.01
CA GLY A 192 22.61 -9.56 -12.99
C GLY A 192 22.20 -9.22 -11.56
N ALA A 193 21.38 -8.18 -11.38
CA ALA A 193 20.83 -7.82 -10.10
C ALA A 193 19.80 -8.84 -9.59
N PHE A 194 19.19 -9.63 -10.46
CA PHE A 194 18.25 -10.67 -10.04
C PHE A 194 18.93 -11.78 -9.23
N ILE A 195 20.17 -12.17 -9.57
CA ILE A 195 20.93 -13.13 -8.77
C ILE A 195 21.25 -12.58 -7.39
N ALA A 196 21.74 -11.34 -7.34
CA ALA A 196 22.00 -10.67 -6.06
C ALA A 196 20.73 -10.57 -5.20
N LEU A 197 19.58 -10.33 -5.85
CA LEU A 197 18.26 -10.32 -5.21
C LEU A 197 17.90 -11.70 -4.63
N LEU A 198 18.09 -12.78 -5.38
CA LEU A 198 17.85 -14.16 -4.91
C LEU A 198 18.67 -14.45 -3.64
N GLU A 199 19.92 -14.02 -3.62
CA GLU A 199 20.83 -14.21 -2.49
C GLU A 199 20.44 -13.36 -1.27
N SER A 200 19.94 -12.15 -1.49
CA SER A 200 19.53 -11.23 -0.41
C SER A 200 18.24 -11.65 0.30
N ILE A 201 17.28 -12.21 -0.44
CA ILE A 201 15.98 -12.62 0.11
C ILE A 201 16.10 -13.95 0.86
N ASP A 202 16.89 -14.88 0.37
CA ASP A 202 17.11 -16.16 1.05
C ASP A 202 18.57 -16.60 1.07
N PRO A 203 19.37 -16.06 2.02
CA PRO A 203 20.76 -16.50 2.17
C PRO A 203 20.91 -18.00 2.50
N PHE A 204 19.82 -18.66 2.94
CA PHE A 204 19.79 -20.09 3.25
C PHE A 204 19.38 -20.98 2.07
N GLN A 205 19.27 -20.46 0.85
CA GLN A 205 19.16 -21.25 -0.39
C GLN A 205 17.81 -21.92 -0.69
N ARG A 206 16.76 -21.62 0.06
CA ARG A 206 15.44 -22.26 -0.15
C ARG A 206 14.63 -21.61 -1.26
N ALA A 207 14.87 -20.32 -1.52
CA ALA A 207 14.13 -19.53 -2.50
C ALA A 207 14.66 -19.66 -3.94
N THR A 208 15.80 -20.36 -4.16
CA THR A 208 16.38 -20.49 -5.49
C THR A 208 15.72 -21.56 -6.36
N CYS A 209 14.87 -22.40 -5.78
CA CYS A 209 14.21 -23.49 -6.49
C CYS A 209 12.72 -23.20 -6.70
N ILE A 210 12.23 -23.42 -7.91
CA ILE A 210 10.82 -23.41 -8.26
C ILE A 210 10.36 -24.81 -8.61
N LYS A 211 9.37 -25.32 -7.86
CA LYS A 211 8.79 -26.63 -8.18
C LYS A 211 7.98 -26.57 -9.47
N GLY A 212 8.24 -27.51 -10.38
CA GLY A 212 7.61 -27.57 -11.70
C GLY A 212 6.08 -27.71 -11.69
N ASN A 213 5.50 -28.22 -10.60
CA ASN A 213 4.06 -28.32 -10.41
C ASN A 213 3.44 -27.17 -9.60
N SER A 214 4.23 -26.18 -9.21
CA SER A 214 3.75 -25.04 -8.41
C SER A 214 2.68 -24.23 -9.15
N LYS A 215 1.75 -23.67 -8.39
CA LYS A 215 0.71 -22.79 -8.94
C LYS A 215 1.34 -21.56 -9.63
N ALA A 216 2.39 -21.02 -9.03
CA ALA A 216 3.10 -19.84 -9.55
C ALA A 216 3.72 -20.14 -10.92
N LEU A 217 4.38 -21.29 -11.09
CA LEU A 217 4.96 -21.67 -12.37
C LEU A 217 3.89 -21.92 -13.44
N LYS A 218 2.77 -22.57 -13.08
CA LYS A 218 1.65 -22.78 -14.01
C LYS A 218 1.06 -21.45 -14.49
N SER A 219 0.88 -20.49 -13.58
CA SER A 219 0.43 -19.14 -13.93
C SER A 219 1.42 -18.43 -14.84
N ALA A 220 2.72 -18.48 -14.52
CA ALA A 220 3.78 -17.89 -15.32
C ALA A 220 3.84 -18.50 -16.74
N CYS A 221 3.71 -19.82 -16.86
CA CYS A 221 3.66 -20.49 -18.16
C CYS A 221 2.49 -20.01 -19.02
N ALA A 222 1.34 -19.79 -18.40
CA ALA A 222 0.17 -19.27 -19.12
C ALA A 222 0.39 -17.82 -19.57
N VAL A 223 0.97 -16.97 -18.71
CA VAL A 223 1.26 -15.56 -19.03
C VAL A 223 2.24 -15.43 -20.20
N TYR A 224 3.31 -16.21 -20.20
CA TYR A 224 4.38 -16.08 -21.19
C TYR A 224 4.29 -17.09 -22.35
N GLY A 225 3.24 -17.89 -22.41
CA GLY A 225 2.98 -18.83 -23.51
C GLY A 225 4.03 -19.97 -23.61
N VAL A 226 4.60 -20.41 -22.48
CA VAL A 226 5.62 -21.44 -22.44
C VAL A 226 5.14 -22.71 -21.76
N SER A 227 5.75 -23.85 -22.12
CA SER A 227 5.51 -25.13 -21.47
C SER A 227 6.79 -25.60 -20.79
N LEU A 228 6.79 -25.61 -19.46
CA LEU A 228 7.91 -26.06 -18.64
C LEU A 228 7.49 -27.37 -17.95
N ARG A 229 8.30 -28.41 -18.11
CA ARG A 229 7.95 -29.79 -17.70
C ARG A 229 8.87 -30.38 -16.64
N ASP A 230 9.95 -29.69 -16.31
CA ASP A 230 10.91 -30.20 -15.33
C ASP A 230 10.28 -30.23 -13.93
N PRO A 231 10.64 -31.19 -13.09
CA PRO A 231 10.09 -31.33 -11.75
C PRO A 231 10.49 -30.17 -10.83
N GLU A 232 11.65 -29.57 -11.10
CA GLU A 232 12.22 -28.47 -10.30
C GLU A 232 13.17 -27.63 -11.14
N TYR A 233 13.16 -26.32 -10.90
CA TYR A 233 14.09 -25.37 -11.53
C TYR A 233 14.93 -24.73 -10.43
N ASP A 234 16.24 -24.96 -10.48
CA ASP A 234 17.21 -24.33 -9.57
C ASP A 234 17.93 -23.19 -10.28
N PHE A 235 17.75 -21.96 -9.81
CA PHE A 235 18.40 -20.77 -10.38
C PHE A 235 19.93 -20.74 -10.21
N ARG A 236 20.53 -21.70 -9.51
CA ARG A 236 21.98 -21.87 -9.36
C ARG A 236 22.58 -22.93 -10.27
N GLY A 237 21.73 -23.71 -10.92
CA GLY A 237 22.20 -24.77 -11.81
C GLY A 237 22.73 -24.21 -13.14
N SER A 238 23.65 -24.95 -13.78
CA SER A 238 24.16 -24.62 -15.12
C SER A 238 23.08 -24.50 -16.21
N GLU A 239 21.89 -25.00 -15.93
CA GLU A 239 20.70 -24.86 -16.78
C GLU A 239 20.19 -23.42 -16.89
N PHE A 240 20.65 -22.54 -16.04
CA PHE A 240 20.26 -21.13 -15.99
C PHE A 240 21.31 -20.16 -16.55
N ASP A 241 22.39 -20.66 -17.16
CA ASP A 241 23.31 -19.78 -17.89
C ASP A 241 22.60 -18.98 -19.00
N GLY A 242 21.43 -19.45 -19.43
CA GLY A 242 20.52 -18.71 -20.31
C GLY A 242 19.45 -17.84 -19.65
N LEU A 243 19.39 -17.74 -18.30
CA LEU A 243 18.38 -16.93 -17.61
C LEU A 243 18.55 -15.43 -17.90
N PHE A 244 19.74 -15.01 -18.26
CA PHE A 244 20.06 -13.63 -18.63
C PHE A 244 19.64 -13.26 -20.06
N ALA A 245 19.31 -14.24 -20.90
CA ALA A 245 18.71 -13.94 -22.19
C ALA A 245 17.23 -13.59 -22.01
N ASP A 246 16.79 -12.52 -22.65
CA ASP A 246 15.37 -12.17 -22.70
C ASP A 246 14.61 -13.19 -23.54
N THR A 247 14.10 -14.20 -22.87
CA THR A 247 13.30 -15.27 -23.46
C THR A 247 12.02 -15.47 -22.69
N PRO A 248 10.94 -15.96 -23.33
CA PRO A 248 9.70 -16.28 -22.62
C PRO A 248 9.92 -17.25 -21.44
N LYS A 249 10.88 -18.17 -21.55
CA LYS A 249 11.27 -19.09 -20.47
C LYS A 249 11.86 -18.33 -19.28
N SER A 250 12.83 -17.45 -19.53
CA SER A 250 13.49 -16.66 -18.47
C SER A 250 12.48 -15.76 -17.76
N ARG A 251 11.63 -15.08 -18.50
CA ARG A 251 10.55 -14.24 -17.97
C ARG A 251 9.58 -15.06 -17.11
N ALA A 252 9.14 -16.22 -17.58
CA ALA A 252 8.24 -17.10 -16.84
C ALA A 252 8.84 -17.59 -15.52
N LEU A 253 10.12 -17.94 -15.50
CA LEU A 253 10.82 -18.40 -14.30
C LEU A 253 10.99 -17.27 -13.29
N MET A 254 11.41 -16.08 -13.72
CA MET A 254 11.49 -14.89 -12.85
C MET A 254 10.13 -14.55 -12.25
N TYR A 255 9.09 -14.50 -13.08
CA TYR A 255 7.72 -14.21 -12.63
C TYR A 255 7.23 -15.24 -11.60
N ALA A 256 7.48 -16.54 -11.86
CA ALA A 256 7.08 -17.61 -10.94
C ALA A 256 7.79 -17.48 -9.59
N TRP A 257 9.08 -17.12 -9.61
CA TRP A 257 9.85 -16.91 -8.38
C TRP A 257 9.29 -15.70 -7.59
N LEU A 258 9.10 -14.55 -8.25
CA LEU A 258 8.53 -13.34 -7.64
C LEU A 258 7.16 -13.61 -7.02
N SER A 259 6.28 -14.27 -7.77
CA SER A 259 4.93 -14.63 -7.31
C SER A 259 4.93 -15.60 -6.12
N SER A 260 6.02 -16.38 -5.94
CA SER A 260 6.19 -17.31 -4.82
C SER A 260 6.78 -16.63 -3.57
N ASN A 261 7.43 -15.47 -3.74
CA ASN A 261 8.19 -14.78 -2.69
C ASN A 261 7.63 -13.36 -2.42
N LYS A 262 6.31 -13.21 -2.45
CA LYS A 262 5.64 -11.94 -2.17
C LYS A 262 5.84 -11.48 -0.73
N GLY A 263 6.04 -10.18 -0.54
CA GLY A 263 6.12 -9.59 0.81
C GLY A 263 6.84 -8.25 0.84
N VAL A 264 6.75 -7.56 1.97
CA VAL A 264 7.37 -6.24 2.15
C VAL A 264 8.89 -6.31 1.96
N VAL A 265 9.55 -7.28 2.58
CA VAL A 265 11.01 -7.45 2.49
C VAL A 265 11.44 -7.73 1.04
N SER A 266 10.70 -8.60 0.36
CA SER A 266 10.93 -8.89 -1.06
C SER A 266 10.75 -7.64 -1.91
N GLY A 267 9.74 -6.83 -1.63
CA GLY A 267 9.51 -5.56 -2.33
C GLY A 267 10.64 -4.56 -2.16
N VAL A 268 11.17 -4.41 -0.95
CA VAL A 268 12.34 -3.56 -0.69
C VAL A 268 13.54 -4.03 -1.51
N ALA A 269 13.91 -5.31 -1.38
CA ALA A 269 15.07 -5.87 -2.07
C ALA A 269 14.95 -5.80 -3.61
N LEU A 270 13.75 -6.03 -4.14
CA LEU A 270 13.43 -5.86 -5.56
C LEU A 270 13.69 -4.44 -6.05
N ALA A 271 13.17 -3.46 -5.34
CA ALA A 271 13.28 -2.07 -5.74
C ALA A 271 14.73 -1.55 -5.60
N GLU A 272 15.48 -2.04 -4.61
CA GLU A 272 16.91 -1.77 -4.47
C GLU A 272 17.71 -2.36 -5.64
N ALA A 273 17.42 -3.61 -6.01
CA ALA A 273 18.08 -4.28 -7.12
C ALA A 273 17.81 -3.61 -8.48
N LEU A 274 16.61 -3.14 -8.71
CA LEU A 274 16.24 -2.41 -9.93
C LEU A 274 16.91 -1.04 -10.04
N GLY A 275 17.16 -0.37 -8.92
CA GLY A 275 17.74 0.98 -8.91
C GLY A 275 16.87 2.01 -9.63
N ALA A 276 17.44 3.19 -9.89
CA ALA A 276 16.71 4.32 -10.47
C ALA A 276 16.22 4.07 -11.92
N ASN A 277 17.04 3.39 -12.71
CA ASN A 277 16.76 3.13 -14.13
C ASN A 277 15.72 2.01 -14.34
N GLY A 278 15.60 1.10 -13.37
CA GLY A 278 14.69 -0.03 -13.43
C GLY A 278 13.35 0.20 -12.73
N VAL A 279 13.02 1.42 -12.30
CA VAL A 279 11.68 1.69 -11.78
C VAL A 279 10.65 1.56 -12.91
N PRO A 280 9.64 0.66 -12.80
CA PRO A 280 8.65 0.49 -13.84
C PRO A 280 7.93 1.80 -14.18
N THR A 281 7.64 2.01 -15.48
CA THR A 281 7.13 3.30 -15.97
C THR A 281 5.81 3.70 -15.33
N CYS A 282 4.89 2.77 -15.11
CA CYS A 282 3.61 3.04 -14.44
C CYS A 282 3.82 3.50 -12.99
N TYR A 283 4.73 2.88 -12.23
CA TYR A 283 5.08 3.30 -10.87
C TYR A 283 5.79 4.65 -10.85
N LYS A 284 6.70 4.90 -11.80
CA LYS A 284 7.36 6.20 -11.95
C LYS A 284 6.35 7.32 -12.21
N SER A 285 5.38 7.08 -13.08
CA SER A 285 4.33 8.06 -13.40
C SER A 285 3.47 8.39 -12.19
N ILE A 286 2.94 7.36 -11.51
CA ILE A 286 2.02 7.60 -10.39
C ILE A 286 2.72 8.20 -9.16
N ILE A 287 3.98 7.84 -8.90
CA ILE A 287 4.79 8.45 -7.84
C ILE A 287 5.00 9.94 -8.11
N ARG A 288 5.35 10.32 -9.37
CA ARG A 288 5.51 11.73 -9.75
C ARG A 288 4.25 12.54 -9.53
N LYS A 289 3.11 12.01 -9.93
CA LYS A 289 1.81 12.65 -9.68
C LYS A 289 1.52 12.79 -8.19
N ALA A 290 1.74 11.74 -7.40
CA ALA A 290 1.49 11.77 -5.97
C ALA A 290 2.34 12.83 -5.24
N VAL A 291 3.57 13.08 -5.68
CA VAL A 291 4.43 14.13 -5.12
C VAL A 291 4.16 15.52 -5.72
N GLY A 292 3.22 15.64 -6.68
CA GLY A 292 2.84 16.92 -7.30
C GLY A 292 3.82 17.41 -8.36
N LEU A 293 4.60 16.51 -8.95
CA LEU A 293 5.42 16.79 -10.13
C LEU A 293 4.64 16.30 -11.36
N GLU A 294 4.20 17.23 -12.20
CA GLU A 294 3.53 16.90 -13.46
C GLU A 294 4.44 16.03 -14.35
N CYS A 295 3.79 15.08 -15.06
CA CYS A 295 4.48 14.18 -16.01
C CYS A 295 4.86 14.92 -17.29
#